data_f83dc27fee1abef33e98ea1d22eaf1b0
#
_entry.id   f83dc27fee1abef33e98ea1d22eaf1b0
#
_cell.length_a   1.000
_cell.length_b   1.000
_cell.length_c   1.000
_cell.angle_alpha   90.00
_cell.angle_beta   90.00
_cell.angle_gamma   90.00
#
_symmetry.space_group_name_H-M   'P 1'
#
loop_
_entity.id
_entity.type
_entity.pdbx_description
1 polymer ?
#
loop_
_entity_poly.entity_id
_entity_poly.type
_entity_poly.pdbx_seq_one_letter_code
_entity_poly.pdbx_strand_id
1 'polypeptide(L)'
;MKYDFKDVIMIGLVSVIFVWVIWFTRDTTPDVEPIPEPKPYVSVSEQFMQDVKNLPDPKEEEEVLTEETKFWRNEDSFEPSDLIPLSYEDQISLHHICKLNHVPIAYALAIIETESNFDETAVGSCGEVGVFQINPVNWARFEAQEIDVHCMTGNLEAGVMMLREALDAYMEMDKATMVYKCGLGRARELINEGVRLDICDEVSGLTMFYEEVLGLCDLGE
;
A
#
# COMPACT_ATOMS: atom_id res chain seq x y z
N MET A 1 5.68 -44.92 55.93
CA MET A 1 5.82 -43.45 55.69
C MET A 1 4.44 -42.87 55.89
N LYS A 2 4.22 -42.13 56.98
CA LYS A 2 2.95 -41.45 57.22
C LYS A 2 3.10 -40.03 56.68
N TYR A 3 2.39 -39.69 55.64
CA TYR A 3 2.29 -38.30 55.16
C TYR A 3 1.46 -37.50 56.16
N ASP A 4 1.95 -36.35 56.54
CA ASP A 4 1.23 -35.45 57.44
C ASP A 4 0.07 -34.80 56.65
N PHE A 5 -1.09 -34.65 57.29
CA PHE A 5 -2.30 -34.07 56.69
C PHE A 5 -2.07 -32.68 56.06
N LYS A 6 -1.08 -31.96 56.61
CA LYS A 6 -0.65 -30.68 56.07
C LYS A 6 0.04 -30.79 54.72
N ASP A 7 0.80 -31.88 54.46
CA ASP A 7 1.49 -32.08 53.20
C ASP A 7 0.50 -32.43 52.07
N VAL A 8 -0.58 -33.12 52.38
CA VAL A 8 -1.66 -33.47 51.43
C VAL A 8 -2.45 -32.22 51.04
N ILE A 9 -2.70 -31.29 51.98
CA ILE A 9 -3.37 -30.01 51.67
C ILE A 9 -2.49 -29.10 50.85
N MET A 10 -1.18 -29.04 51.11
CA MET A 10 -0.23 -28.23 50.32
C MET A 10 -0.14 -28.73 48.89
N ILE A 11 -0.04 -30.01 48.63
CA ILE A 11 0.00 -30.59 47.30
C ILE A 11 -1.32 -30.32 46.56
N GLY A 12 -2.47 -30.41 47.22
CA GLY A 12 -3.78 -30.09 46.64
C GLY A 12 -3.91 -28.62 46.23
N LEU A 13 -3.44 -27.68 47.09
CA LEU A 13 -3.47 -26.25 46.83
C LEU A 13 -2.53 -25.85 45.65
N VAL A 14 -1.33 -26.42 45.59
CA VAL A 14 -0.40 -26.18 44.47
C VAL A 14 -0.96 -26.68 43.16
N SER A 15 -1.63 -27.84 43.16
CA SER A 15 -2.26 -28.40 41.97
C SER A 15 -3.43 -27.55 41.47
N VAL A 16 -4.24 -27.00 42.37
CA VAL A 16 -5.36 -26.11 42.00
C VAL A 16 -4.85 -24.75 41.47
N ILE A 17 -3.79 -24.20 42.04
CA ILE A 17 -3.18 -22.94 41.57
C ILE A 17 -2.54 -23.20 40.20
N PHE A 18 -1.89 -24.35 39.96
CA PHE A 18 -1.28 -24.66 38.66
C PHE A 18 -2.34 -24.84 37.56
N VAL A 19 -3.46 -25.50 37.86
CA VAL A 19 -4.59 -25.59 36.92
C VAL A 19 -5.23 -24.25 36.64
N TRP A 20 -5.34 -23.35 37.66
CA TRP A 20 -5.87 -22.00 37.50
C TRP A 20 -4.95 -21.12 36.69
N VAL A 21 -3.63 -21.20 36.91
CA VAL A 21 -2.65 -20.46 36.10
C VAL A 21 -2.67 -20.97 34.65
N ILE A 22 -2.73 -22.28 34.41
CA ILE A 22 -2.83 -22.82 33.06
C ILE A 22 -4.17 -22.43 32.38
N TRP A 23 -5.25 -22.30 33.16
CA TRP A 23 -6.55 -21.89 32.61
C TRP A 23 -6.61 -20.37 32.34
N PHE A 24 -5.93 -19.55 33.14
CA PHE A 24 -5.89 -18.08 32.99
C PHE A 24 -4.85 -17.61 31.99
N THR A 25 -3.84 -18.42 31.67
CA THR A 25 -2.87 -18.18 30.59
C THR A 25 -3.26 -18.84 29.26
N ARG A 26 -4.45 -19.46 29.20
CA ARG A 26 -5.00 -19.89 27.93
C ARG A 26 -5.33 -18.62 27.14
N ASP A 27 -4.54 -18.41 26.12
CA ASP A 27 -4.63 -17.33 25.14
C ASP A 27 -6.09 -16.89 24.91
N THR A 28 -6.41 -15.71 25.44
CA THR A 28 -7.53 -14.92 24.98
C THR A 28 -7.06 -14.00 23.85
N THR A 29 -6.12 -14.46 23.02
CA THR A 29 -5.94 -13.81 21.72
C THR A 29 -7.24 -14.05 20.98
N PRO A 30 -7.97 -12.98 20.60
CA PRO A 30 -9.12 -13.17 19.72
C PRO A 30 -8.63 -13.96 18.49
N ASP A 31 -9.42 -14.93 18.02
CA ASP A 31 -9.19 -15.60 16.75
C ASP A 31 -9.15 -14.50 15.66
N VAL A 32 -7.96 -13.93 15.45
CA VAL A 32 -7.72 -13.05 14.33
C VAL A 32 -7.61 -13.97 13.12
N GLU A 33 -8.59 -13.89 12.24
CA GLU A 33 -8.52 -14.61 10.97
C GLU A 33 -7.14 -14.37 10.34
N PRO A 34 -6.48 -15.41 9.84
CA PRO A 34 -5.18 -15.25 9.19
C PRO A 34 -5.34 -14.27 8.02
N ILE A 35 -4.47 -13.27 7.98
CA ILE A 35 -4.40 -12.34 6.84
C ILE A 35 -4.15 -13.21 5.61
N PRO A 36 -4.96 -13.07 4.55
CA PRO A 36 -4.74 -13.81 3.32
C PRO A 36 -3.32 -13.53 2.80
N GLU A 37 -2.70 -14.56 2.23
CA GLU A 37 -1.40 -14.39 1.59
C GLU A 37 -1.52 -13.32 0.49
N PRO A 38 -0.57 -12.37 0.41
CA PRO A 38 -0.61 -11.33 -0.62
C PRO A 38 -0.59 -11.98 -2.02
N LYS A 39 -1.40 -11.45 -2.92
CA LYS A 39 -1.38 -11.89 -4.32
C LYS A 39 0.01 -11.63 -4.90
N PRO A 40 0.46 -12.46 -5.86
CA PRO A 40 1.74 -12.23 -6.51
C PRO A 40 1.73 -10.84 -7.17
N TYR A 41 2.76 -10.05 -6.87
CA TYR A 41 3.01 -8.77 -7.51
C TYR A 41 3.34 -8.96 -9.00
N VAL A 42 2.85 -8.08 -9.84
CA VAL A 42 3.15 -8.05 -11.28
C VAL A 42 4.11 -6.88 -11.53
N SER A 43 5.36 -7.20 -11.85
CA SER A 43 6.35 -6.17 -12.20
C SER A 43 6.09 -5.61 -13.60
N VAL A 44 6.42 -4.34 -13.78
CA VAL A 44 6.38 -3.68 -15.08
C VAL A 44 7.62 -4.08 -15.87
N SER A 45 7.44 -4.55 -17.12
CA SER A 45 8.58 -4.91 -17.94
C SER A 45 9.39 -3.68 -18.35
N GLU A 46 10.73 -3.80 -18.39
CA GLU A 46 11.61 -2.74 -18.91
C GLU A 46 11.20 -2.28 -20.32
N GLN A 47 10.71 -3.23 -21.14
CA GLN A 47 10.23 -2.92 -22.48
C GLN A 47 9.03 -1.97 -22.46
N PHE A 48 8.05 -2.22 -21.56
CA PHE A 48 6.90 -1.34 -21.41
C PHE A 48 7.33 0.08 -21.00
N MET A 49 8.27 0.20 -20.02
CA MET A 49 8.77 1.50 -19.60
C MET A 49 9.55 2.24 -20.69
N GLN A 50 10.27 1.49 -21.54
CA GLN A 50 10.92 2.07 -22.71
C GLN A 50 9.90 2.53 -23.76
N ASP A 51 8.83 1.76 -23.93
CA ASP A 51 7.75 2.09 -24.87
C ASP A 51 6.99 3.35 -24.40
N VAL A 52 6.70 3.46 -23.08
CA VAL A 52 6.10 4.68 -22.48
C VAL A 52 6.97 5.90 -22.67
N LYS A 53 8.30 5.81 -22.48
CA LYS A 53 9.24 6.93 -22.68
C LYS A 53 9.33 7.39 -24.13
N ASN A 54 8.96 6.53 -25.06
CA ASN A 54 8.97 6.83 -26.50
C ASN A 54 7.59 7.30 -27.00
N LEU A 55 6.58 7.41 -26.09
CA LEU A 55 5.28 7.97 -26.48
C LEU A 55 5.43 9.47 -26.73
N PRO A 56 4.83 10.02 -27.79
CA PRO A 56 4.81 11.45 -28.06
C PRO A 56 4.00 12.19 -27.00
N ASP A 57 4.38 13.45 -26.71
CA ASP A 57 3.59 14.32 -25.84
C ASP A 57 2.16 14.46 -26.42
N PRO A 58 1.11 14.16 -25.65
CA PRO A 58 -0.27 14.25 -26.11
C PRO A 58 -0.67 15.61 -26.70
N LYS A 59 0.09 16.66 -26.39
CA LYS A 59 -0.13 18.03 -26.91
C LYS A 59 0.50 18.29 -28.27
N GLU A 60 1.42 17.46 -28.75
CA GLU A 60 2.15 17.69 -30.00
C GLU A 60 1.62 16.90 -31.21
N GLU A 61 0.72 15.92 -31.03
CA GLU A 61 0.30 15.04 -32.13
C GLU A 61 -1.20 14.84 -32.26
N GLU A 62 -1.80 15.61 -33.15
CA GLU A 62 -3.06 15.22 -33.79
C GLU A 62 -2.87 14.27 -35.00
N GLU A 63 -1.64 13.93 -35.38
CA GLU A 63 -1.39 13.33 -36.71
C GLU A 63 -0.40 12.17 -36.76
N VAL A 64 -0.30 11.17 -36.09
CA VAL A 64 0.22 9.82 -36.47
C VAL A 64 0.24 8.87 -35.29
N LEU A 65 -0.90 8.33 -34.93
CA LEU A 65 -0.97 7.19 -34.04
C LEU A 65 -0.85 5.91 -34.87
N THR A 66 0.16 5.08 -34.59
CA THR A 66 0.24 3.73 -35.13
C THR A 66 -0.87 2.85 -34.55
N GLU A 67 -1.26 1.76 -35.24
CA GLU A 67 -2.30 0.83 -34.75
C GLU A 67 -1.93 0.22 -33.39
N GLU A 68 -0.64 0.09 -33.05
CA GLU A 68 -0.17 -0.35 -31.73
C GLU A 68 -0.43 0.68 -30.63
N THR A 69 -0.15 1.97 -30.90
CA THR A 69 -0.46 3.04 -29.93
C THR A 69 -1.96 3.25 -29.76
N LYS A 70 -2.76 2.97 -30.79
CA LYS A 70 -4.22 2.94 -30.68
C LYS A 70 -4.72 1.77 -29.84
N PHE A 71 -4.06 0.60 -29.90
CA PHE A 71 -4.39 -0.55 -29.06
C PHE A 71 -4.29 -0.19 -27.56
N TRP A 72 -3.18 0.43 -27.15
CA TRP A 72 -2.99 0.85 -25.74
C TRP A 72 -3.95 1.97 -25.30
N ARG A 73 -4.41 2.84 -26.22
CA ARG A 73 -5.42 3.88 -25.94
C ARG A 73 -6.86 3.37 -25.94
N ASN A 74 -7.16 2.26 -26.63
CA ASN A 74 -8.54 1.80 -26.82
C ASN A 74 -9.08 0.87 -25.73
N GLU A 75 -8.25 0.32 -24.84
CA GLU A 75 -8.75 -0.58 -23.80
C GLU A 75 -9.04 0.11 -22.45
N ASP A 76 -8.45 1.28 -22.19
CA ASP A 76 -8.84 2.15 -21.08
C ASP A 76 -8.37 3.57 -21.39
N SER A 77 -9.29 4.48 -21.55
CA SER A 77 -9.04 5.90 -21.86
C SER A 77 -8.47 6.67 -20.67
N PHE A 78 -7.30 6.25 -20.15
CA PHE A 78 -6.58 7.08 -19.19
C PHE A 78 -5.96 8.25 -19.93
N GLU A 79 -6.40 9.44 -19.58
CA GLU A 79 -5.84 10.69 -20.10
C GLU A 79 -5.06 11.39 -18.96
N PRO A 80 -3.74 11.62 -19.15
CA PRO A 80 -2.97 12.43 -18.19
C PRO A 80 -3.57 13.81 -18.02
N SER A 81 -3.50 14.36 -16.82
CA SER A 81 -4.06 15.66 -16.48
C SER A 81 -2.98 16.66 -16.08
N ASP A 82 -3.09 17.90 -16.57
CA ASP A 82 -2.23 19.04 -16.16
C ASP A 82 -2.42 19.40 -14.67
N LEU A 83 -3.47 18.90 -14.03
CA LEU A 83 -3.74 19.12 -12.60
C LEU A 83 -2.95 18.18 -11.69
N ILE A 84 -2.30 17.17 -12.25
CA ILE A 84 -1.47 16.21 -11.50
C ILE A 84 0.00 16.61 -11.67
N PRO A 85 0.74 16.94 -10.59
CA PRO A 85 2.14 17.41 -10.67
C PRO A 85 3.15 16.30 -10.97
N LEU A 86 2.84 15.40 -11.88
CA LEU A 86 3.72 14.38 -12.45
C LEU A 86 3.84 14.61 -13.94
N SER A 87 4.96 14.21 -14.55
CA SER A 87 5.05 14.19 -16.02
C SER A 87 3.97 13.27 -16.61
N TYR A 88 3.56 13.51 -17.85
CA TYR A 88 2.58 12.65 -18.53
C TYR A 88 3.06 11.20 -18.63
N GLU A 89 4.37 10.99 -18.83
CA GLU A 89 4.99 9.68 -18.85
C GLU A 89 4.85 8.98 -17.49
N ASP A 90 5.09 9.70 -16.38
CA ASP A 90 4.97 9.13 -15.04
C ASP A 90 3.51 8.86 -14.66
N GLN A 91 2.56 9.68 -15.11
CA GLN A 91 1.13 9.44 -14.92
C GLN A 91 0.68 8.19 -15.65
N ILE A 92 1.11 7.99 -16.91
CA ILE A 92 0.80 6.79 -17.71
C ILE A 92 1.44 5.55 -17.05
N SER A 93 2.70 5.68 -16.59
CA SER A 93 3.41 4.61 -15.90
C SER A 93 2.71 4.22 -14.61
N LEU A 94 2.35 5.20 -13.78
CA LEU A 94 1.61 4.97 -12.53
C LEU A 94 0.26 4.30 -12.81
N HIS A 95 -0.49 4.78 -13.80
CA HIS A 95 -1.78 4.17 -14.18
C HIS A 95 -1.60 2.69 -14.55
N HIS A 96 -0.62 2.37 -15.39
CA HIS A 96 -0.35 1.00 -15.80
C HIS A 96 0.05 0.11 -14.62
N ILE A 97 0.96 0.57 -13.76
CA ILE A 97 1.38 -0.14 -12.55
C ILE A 97 0.19 -0.38 -11.62
N CYS A 98 -0.62 0.63 -11.37
CA CYS A 98 -1.82 0.56 -10.55
C CYS A 98 -2.82 -0.46 -11.11
N LYS A 99 -3.08 -0.42 -12.41
CA LYS A 99 -3.99 -1.35 -13.10
C LYS A 99 -3.53 -2.81 -12.95
N LEU A 100 -2.25 -3.09 -13.23
CA LEU A 100 -1.69 -4.44 -13.10
C LEU A 100 -1.79 -4.98 -11.67
N ASN A 101 -1.70 -4.11 -10.69
CA ASN A 101 -1.70 -4.48 -9.27
C ASN A 101 -3.07 -4.28 -8.59
N HIS A 102 -4.11 -3.92 -9.33
CA HIS A 102 -5.45 -3.68 -8.79
C HIS A 102 -5.47 -2.66 -7.64
N VAL A 103 -4.70 -1.58 -7.78
CA VAL A 103 -4.67 -0.42 -6.88
C VAL A 103 -5.38 0.73 -7.57
N PRO A 104 -6.35 1.41 -6.95
CA PRO A 104 -6.97 2.60 -7.53
C PRO A 104 -5.92 3.71 -7.74
N ILE A 105 -5.79 4.23 -8.97
CA ILE A 105 -4.81 5.29 -9.26
C ILE A 105 -5.07 6.55 -8.44
N ALA A 106 -6.32 6.94 -8.24
CA ALA A 106 -6.68 8.10 -7.42
C ALA A 106 -6.18 7.96 -5.98
N TYR A 107 -6.25 6.75 -5.40
CA TYR A 107 -5.69 6.45 -4.09
C TYR A 107 -4.16 6.52 -4.07
N ALA A 108 -3.49 6.00 -5.11
CA ALA A 108 -2.04 6.10 -5.23
C ALA A 108 -1.57 7.56 -5.32
N LEU A 109 -2.27 8.41 -6.11
CA LEU A 109 -2.00 9.86 -6.22
C LEU A 109 -2.20 10.58 -4.89
N ALA A 110 -3.25 10.25 -4.13
CA ALA A 110 -3.50 10.81 -2.82
C ALA A 110 -2.37 10.48 -1.82
N ILE A 111 -1.84 9.26 -1.85
CA ILE A 111 -0.68 8.87 -1.04
C ILE A 111 0.57 9.64 -1.48
N ILE A 112 0.86 9.75 -2.78
CA ILE A 112 2.01 10.51 -3.31
C ILE A 112 1.95 11.96 -2.82
N GLU A 113 0.79 12.62 -2.91
CA GLU A 113 0.64 13.99 -2.44
C GLU A 113 0.91 14.13 -0.95
N THR A 114 0.33 13.27 -0.12
CA THR A 114 0.51 13.32 1.34
C THR A 114 1.92 12.95 1.79
N GLU A 115 2.67 12.13 1.04
CA GLU A 115 4.01 11.69 1.41
C GLU A 115 5.10 12.68 0.96
N SER A 116 5.00 13.24 -0.24
CA SER A 116 6.07 14.05 -0.84
C SER A 116 5.59 15.34 -1.52
N ASN A 117 4.28 15.53 -1.66
CA ASN A 117 3.72 16.57 -2.53
C ASN A 117 4.29 16.48 -3.97
N PHE A 118 4.43 15.25 -4.48
CA PHE A 118 4.98 14.91 -5.81
C PHE A 118 6.48 15.23 -6.00
N ASP A 119 7.23 15.52 -4.93
CA ASP A 119 8.68 15.76 -5.04
C ASP A 119 9.44 14.43 -5.16
N GLU A 120 9.92 14.12 -6.38
CA GLU A 120 10.71 12.93 -6.66
C GLU A 120 12.05 12.90 -5.93
N THR A 121 12.55 14.06 -5.50
CA THR A 121 13.82 14.21 -4.79
C THR A 121 13.65 14.24 -3.28
N ALA A 122 12.42 14.12 -2.78
CA ALA A 122 12.12 14.20 -1.36
C ALA A 122 12.86 13.13 -0.57
N VAL A 123 13.45 13.57 0.56
CA VAL A 123 14.09 12.68 1.55
C VAL A 123 13.48 12.98 2.90
N GLY A 124 12.81 11.99 3.47
CA GLY A 124 12.18 12.07 4.78
C GLY A 124 13.17 12.07 5.94
N SER A 125 12.67 12.33 7.14
CA SER A 125 13.50 12.46 8.36
C SER A 125 14.18 11.15 8.79
N CYS A 126 13.64 10.00 8.39
CA CYS A 126 14.22 8.68 8.66
C CYS A 126 14.91 8.09 7.42
N GLY A 127 15.12 8.89 6.37
CA GLY A 127 15.78 8.50 5.13
C GLY A 127 14.83 7.89 4.09
N GLU A 128 13.53 8.10 4.22
CA GLU A 128 12.55 7.74 3.20
C GLU A 128 12.85 8.52 1.91
N VAL A 129 12.60 7.91 0.74
CA VAL A 129 12.96 8.51 -0.56
C VAL A 129 11.83 8.51 -1.56
N GLY A 130 11.83 9.53 -2.42
CA GLY A 130 11.01 9.66 -3.61
C GLY A 130 9.55 9.98 -3.34
N VAL A 131 8.73 9.93 -4.39
CA VAL A 131 7.32 10.36 -4.32
C VAL A 131 6.48 9.54 -3.34
N PHE A 132 6.76 8.27 -3.20
CA PHE A 132 6.09 7.38 -2.24
C PHE A 132 6.77 7.29 -0.87
N GLN A 133 7.86 8.03 -0.63
CA GLN A 133 8.61 8.03 0.63
C GLN A 133 8.94 6.60 1.12
N ILE A 134 9.64 5.83 0.27
CA ILE A 134 9.98 4.45 0.57
C ILE A 134 11.03 4.37 1.69
N ASN A 135 10.63 3.80 2.83
CA ASN A 135 11.50 3.70 4.01
C ASN A 135 12.68 2.73 3.77
N PRO A 136 13.90 3.07 4.25
CA PRO A 136 15.11 2.25 4.09
C PRO A 136 14.96 0.78 4.52
N VAL A 137 14.09 0.49 5.48
CA VAL A 137 13.83 -0.89 5.92
C VAL A 137 13.30 -1.79 4.80
N ASN A 138 12.71 -1.19 3.76
CA ASN A 138 12.14 -1.89 2.61
C ASN A 138 13.12 -2.03 1.43
N TRP A 139 14.22 -1.28 1.39
CA TRP A 139 15.09 -1.22 0.19
C TRP A 139 15.65 -2.56 -0.22
N ALA A 140 16.18 -3.35 0.74
CA ALA A 140 16.76 -4.64 0.42
C ALA A 140 15.78 -5.62 -0.24
N ARG A 141 14.49 -5.56 0.09
CA ARG A 141 13.48 -6.43 -0.55
C ARG A 141 13.16 -5.99 -1.97
N PHE A 142 13.24 -4.70 -2.28
CA PHE A 142 13.05 -4.17 -3.63
C PHE A 142 14.29 -4.39 -4.49
N GLU A 143 15.49 -4.17 -3.95
CA GLU A 143 16.74 -4.47 -4.62
C GLU A 143 16.84 -5.95 -5.03
N ALA A 144 16.38 -6.86 -4.18
CA ALA A 144 16.32 -8.30 -4.49
C ALA A 144 15.34 -8.64 -5.66
N GLN A 145 14.48 -7.71 -6.04
CA GLN A 145 13.54 -7.79 -7.16
C GLN A 145 13.96 -6.89 -8.34
N GLU A 146 15.21 -6.37 -8.30
CA GLU A 146 15.76 -5.47 -9.32
C GLU A 146 15.00 -4.13 -9.44
N ILE A 147 14.30 -3.70 -8.37
CA ILE A 147 13.58 -2.43 -8.29
C ILE A 147 14.47 -1.39 -7.59
N ASP A 148 14.88 -0.34 -8.31
CA ASP A 148 15.62 0.79 -7.76
C ASP A 148 14.67 1.86 -7.24
N VAL A 149 14.47 1.90 -5.93
CA VAL A 149 13.58 2.87 -5.27
C VAL A 149 14.06 4.33 -5.34
N HIS A 150 15.27 4.58 -5.80
CA HIS A 150 15.85 5.92 -5.93
C HIS A 150 15.58 6.57 -7.30
N CYS A 151 15.04 5.84 -8.26
CA CYS A 151 14.56 6.39 -9.52
C CYS A 151 13.03 6.46 -9.53
N MET A 152 12.45 7.36 -10.33
CA MET A 152 10.99 7.59 -10.39
C MET A 152 10.24 6.28 -10.64
N THR A 153 10.57 5.56 -11.70
CA THR A 153 9.89 4.31 -12.08
C THR A 153 9.90 3.27 -10.95
N GLY A 154 11.07 2.99 -10.38
CA GLY A 154 11.19 2.01 -9.29
C GLY A 154 10.51 2.49 -8.01
N ASN A 155 10.45 3.81 -7.77
CA ASN A 155 9.72 4.38 -6.64
C ASN A 155 8.20 4.20 -6.80
N LEU A 156 7.66 4.45 -8.01
CA LEU A 156 6.26 4.21 -8.34
C LEU A 156 5.92 2.72 -8.17
N GLU A 157 6.78 1.84 -8.68
CA GLU A 157 6.59 0.39 -8.61
C GLU A 157 6.58 -0.10 -7.14
N ALA A 158 7.59 0.28 -6.36
CA ALA A 158 7.69 -0.06 -4.94
C ALA A 158 6.51 0.47 -4.12
N GLY A 159 6.09 1.72 -4.38
CA GLY A 159 4.97 2.34 -3.69
C GLY A 159 3.65 1.63 -3.94
N VAL A 160 3.35 1.31 -5.21
CA VAL A 160 2.13 0.57 -5.56
C VAL A 160 2.15 -0.86 -4.98
N MET A 161 3.32 -1.53 -4.94
CA MET A 161 3.46 -2.82 -4.24
C MET A 161 3.06 -2.69 -2.77
N MET A 162 3.57 -1.68 -2.07
CA MET A 162 3.25 -1.46 -0.65
C MET A 162 1.76 -1.14 -0.45
N LEU A 163 1.15 -0.37 -1.35
CA LEU A 163 -0.29 -0.10 -1.31
C LEU A 163 -1.10 -1.38 -1.55
N ARG A 164 -0.68 -2.23 -2.50
CA ARG A 164 -1.34 -3.51 -2.74
C ARG A 164 -1.29 -4.41 -1.50
N GLU A 165 -0.12 -4.54 -0.86
CA GLU A 165 0.06 -5.28 0.39
C GLU A 165 -0.87 -4.75 1.51
N ALA A 166 -0.99 -3.42 1.61
CA ALA A 166 -1.86 -2.79 2.58
C ALA A 166 -3.35 -3.06 2.31
N LEU A 167 -3.77 -3.02 1.04
CA LEU A 167 -5.13 -3.35 0.61
C LEU A 167 -5.44 -4.84 0.74
N ASP A 168 -4.47 -5.73 0.58
CA ASP A 168 -4.63 -7.16 0.83
C ASP A 168 -4.79 -7.48 2.33
N ALA A 169 -4.14 -6.69 3.20
CA ALA A 169 -4.29 -6.82 4.64
C ALA A 169 -5.65 -6.30 5.13
N TYR A 170 -6.13 -5.19 4.54
CA TYR A 170 -7.41 -4.57 4.86
C TYR A 170 -8.04 -4.02 3.58
N MET A 171 -9.20 -4.54 3.20
CA MET A 171 -9.96 -4.09 2.02
C MET A 171 -10.48 -2.64 2.14
N GLU A 172 -10.45 -2.07 3.35
CA GLU A 172 -10.88 -0.71 3.63
C GLU A 172 -9.72 0.27 3.46
N MET A 173 -9.90 1.29 2.63
CA MET A 173 -8.86 2.27 2.28
C MET A 173 -8.25 2.95 3.50
N ASP A 174 -9.06 3.37 4.49
CA ASP A 174 -8.58 3.97 5.73
C ASP A 174 -7.59 3.07 6.48
N LYS A 175 -7.94 1.78 6.62
CA LYS A 175 -7.07 0.81 7.29
C LYS A 175 -5.82 0.52 6.47
N ALA A 176 -5.94 0.46 5.14
CA ALA A 176 -4.80 0.32 4.24
C ALA A 176 -3.86 1.53 4.35
N THR A 177 -4.40 2.76 4.44
CA THR A 177 -3.63 3.98 4.69
C THR A 177 -2.86 3.90 6.01
N MET A 178 -3.50 3.42 7.08
CA MET A 178 -2.81 3.19 8.36
C MET A 178 -1.66 2.19 8.24
N VAL A 179 -1.87 1.08 7.50
CA VAL A 179 -0.83 0.09 7.24
C VAL A 179 0.34 0.70 6.46
N TYR A 180 0.06 1.47 5.43
CA TYR A 180 1.07 2.16 4.65
C TYR A 180 1.91 3.09 5.54
N LYS A 181 1.24 3.91 6.36
CA LYS A 181 1.87 4.95 7.18
C LYS A 181 2.70 4.42 8.35
N CYS A 182 2.26 3.39 9.04
CA CYS A 182 2.93 2.93 10.27
C CYS A 182 3.28 1.43 10.29
N GLY A 183 3.09 0.73 9.18
CA GLY A 183 3.31 -0.70 9.05
C GLY A 183 2.21 -1.55 9.67
N LEU A 184 2.06 -2.79 9.19
CA LEU A 184 0.96 -3.69 9.52
C LEU A 184 0.82 -3.97 11.04
N GLY A 185 1.95 -4.15 11.74
CA GLY A 185 1.92 -4.44 13.18
C GLY A 185 1.30 -3.29 13.98
N ARG A 186 1.79 -2.07 13.77
CA ARG A 186 1.29 -0.88 14.47
C ARG A 186 -0.13 -0.53 14.05
N ALA A 187 -0.45 -0.61 12.77
CA ALA A 187 -1.80 -0.39 12.27
C ALA A 187 -2.81 -1.32 12.94
N ARG A 188 -2.49 -2.61 13.07
CA ARG A 188 -3.34 -3.60 13.75
C ARG A 188 -3.61 -3.24 15.20
N GLU A 189 -2.59 -2.81 15.95
CA GLU A 189 -2.77 -2.36 17.34
C GLU A 189 -3.75 -1.18 17.40
N LEU A 190 -3.52 -0.14 16.61
CA LEU A 190 -4.37 1.05 16.57
C LEU A 190 -5.82 0.74 16.19
N ILE A 191 -6.01 -0.10 15.17
CA ILE A 191 -7.35 -0.53 14.72
C ILE A 191 -8.08 -1.30 15.83
N ASN A 192 -7.39 -2.19 16.54
CA ASN A 192 -7.98 -2.93 17.67
C ASN A 192 -8.31 -2.02 18.85
N GLU A 193 -7.58 -0.93 19.04
CA GLU A 193 -7.86 0.11 20.03
C GLU A 193 -8.98 1.06 19.58
N GLY A 194 -9.49 0.93 18.35
CA GLY A 194 -10.50 1.82 17.76
C GLY A 194 -9.92 3.19 17.38
N VAL A 195 -8.61 3.28 17.19
CA VAL A 195 -7.92 4.51 16.78
C VAL A 195 -7.83 4.59 15.27
N ARG A 196 -8.24 5.72 14.70
CA ARG A 196 -8.06 6.08 13.29
C ARG A 196 -7.11 7.28 13.19
N LEU A 197 -6.16 7.25 12.27
CA LEU A 197 -5.21 8.34 12.07
C LEU A 197 -5.84 9.49 11.27
N ASP A 198 -5.51 10.73 11.59
CA ASP A 198 -6.04 11.93 10.90
C ASP A 198 -5.68 11.94 9.41
N ILE A 199 -4.53 11.37 9.03
CA ILE A 199 -4.10 11.22 7.63
C ILE A 199 -5.13 10.49 6.76
N CYS A 200 -5.98 9.63 7.35
CA CYS A 200 -7.02 8.94 6.60
C CYS A 200 -8.08 9.90 6.02
N ASP A 201 -8.41 10.99 6.72
CA ASP A 201 -9.34 12.00 6.20
C ASP A 201 -8.72 12.77 5.04
N GLU A 202 -7.44 13.13 5.14
CA GLU A 202 -6.69 13.79 4.09
C GLU A 202 -6.60 12.92 2.83
N VAL A 203 -6.16 11.68 2.97
CA VAL A 203 -6.06 10.72 1.85
C VAL A 203 -7.42 10.46 1.22
N SER A 204 -8.48 10.31 2.01
CA SER A 204 -9.83 10.09 1.48
C SER A 204 -10.32 11.30 0.68
N GLY A 205 -10.09 12.52 1.17
CA GLY A 205 -10.43 13.76 0.46
C GLY A 205 -9.68 13.92 -0.86
N LEU A 206 -8.37 13.66 -0.85
CA LEU A 206 -7.54 13.70 -2.05
C LEU A 206 -7.91 12.60 -3.06
N THR A 207 -8.25 11.40 -2.58
CA THR A 207 -8.71 10.32 -3.46
C THR A 207 -9.95 10.75 -4.23
N MET A 208 -10.95 11.32 -3.56
CA MET A 208 -12.16 11.85 -4.22
C MET A 208 -11.83 12.95 -5.23
N PHE A 209 -10.91 13.86 -4.88
CA PHE A 209 -10.45 14.91 -5.80
C PHE A 209 -9.80 14.31 -7.06
N TYR A 210 -8.93 13.30 -6.93
CA TYR A 210 -8.31 12.67 -8.09
C TYR A 210 -9.27 11.80 -8.89
N GLU A 211 -10.27 11.21 -8.27
CA GLU A 211 -11.36 10.54 -9.01
C GLU A 211 -12.11 11.54 -9.90
N GLU A 212 -12.38 12.76 -9.41
CA GLU A 212 -12.99 13.83 -10.19
C GLU A 212 -12.07 14.31 -11.32
N VAL A 213 -10.79 14.59 -11.01
CA VAL A 213 -9.77 15.05 -12.00
C VAL A 213 -9.61 14.06 -13.14
N LEU A 214 -9.67 12.77 -12.85
CA LEU A 214 -9.50 11.68 -13.84
C LEU A 214 -10.83 11.24 -14.48
N GLY A 215 -11.96 11.85 -14.09
CA GLY A 215 -13.27 11.47 -14.62
C GLY A 215 -13.70 10.04 -14.23
N LEU A 216 -13.20 9.53 -13.10
CA LEU A 216 -13.49 8.19 -12.59
C LEU A 216 -14.74 8.16 -11.70
N CYS A 217 -15.28 9.31 -11.33
CA CYS A 217 -16.55 9.39 -10.62
C CYS A 217 -17.66 8.94 -11.55
N ASP A 218 -18.36 7.84 -11.21
CA ASP A 218 -19.67 7.55 -11.78
C ASP A 218 -20.59 8.71 -11.40
N LEU A 219 -20.80 9.64 -12.34
CA LEU A 219 -21.90 10.59 -12.25
C LEU A 219 -23.16 9.74 -12.38
N GLY A 220 -23.63 9.20 -11.24
CA GLY A 220 -24.85 8.43 -11.19
C GLY A 220 -26.00 9.23 -11.81
N GLU A 221 -26.41 8.81 -13.01
CA GLU A 221 -27.69 9.19 -13.63
C GLU A 221 -28.86 8.49 -12.91
#